data_3158a4a01544ba4d917ca1f8b6e77d3e
#
_entry.id   3158a4a01544ba4d917ca1f8b6e77d3e
#
_cell.length_a   1.000
_cell.length_b   1.000
_cell.length_c   1.000
_cell.angle_alpha   90.00
_cell.angle_beta   90.00
_cell.angle_gamma   90.00
#
_symmetry.space_group_name_H-M   'P 1'
#
loop_
_entity.id
_entity.type
_entity.pdbx_description
1 polymer ?
#
loop_
_entity_poly.entity_id
_entity_poly.type
_entity_poly.pdbx_seq_one_letter_code
_entity_poly.pdbx_strand_id
1 'polypeptide(L)'
;MGTFAEGSVNIYFSKKEDADKVHEMLKKSEAEVEQEFIKILGEEKGKGHYNFYDFNDNGSQSVDFMLSSGRIQNAEWQVDQIIKVLKHMVKSKEIEGVEELSCSMMMEADGRYVDADEFAEGGEDE
;
A
#
# COMPACT_ATOMS: atom_id res chain seq x y z
N MET A 1 -1.06 7.01 26.32
CA MET A 1 -0.38 6.08 25.75
C MET A 1 -1.02 5.61 24.50
N GLY A 2 -0.36 5.55 23.46
CA GLY A 2 -0.93 5.12 22.22
C GLY A 2 -1.07 3.61 22.16
N THR A 3 -1.88 3.13 21.27
CA THR A 3 -2.05 1.71 21.07
C THR A 3 -1.29 1.32 19.82
N PHE A 4 -0.30 0.46 19.99
CA PHE A 4 0.50 0.00 18.86
C PHE A 4 -0.36 -0.88 17.96
N ALA A 5 -0.28 -0.66 16.66
CA ALA A 5 -1.00 -1.45 15.69
C ALA A 5 -0.01 -1.97 14.64
N GLU A 6 -0.19 -3.22 14.26
CA GLU A 6 0.69 -3.84 13.29
C GLU A 6 -0.18 -4.62 12.32
N GLY A 7 0.13 -4.57 11.06
CA GLY A 7 -0.64 -5.27 10.05
C GLY A 7 0.24 -5.99 9.05
N SER A 8 -0.31 -7.04 8.46
CA SER A 8 0.34 -7.80 7.42
C SER A 8 -0.39 -7.50 6.12
N VAL A 9 0.32 -7.04 5.11
CA VAL A 9 -0.27 -6.63 3.85
C VAL A 9 0.17 -7.58 2.75
N ASN A 10 -0.77 -8.01 1.94
CA ASN A 10 -0.50 -8.84 0.78
C ASN A 10 -1.15 -8.20 -0.43
N ILE A 11 -0.39 -7.94 -1.48
CA ILE A 11 -0.92 -7.36 -2.70
C ILE A 11 -0.57 -8.30 -3.86
N TYR A 12 -1.58 -8.72 -4.61
CA TYR A 12 -1.40 -9.65 -5.72
C TYR A 12 -1.65 -8.88 -7.00
N PHE A 13 -0.69 -8.92 -7.92
CA PHE A 13 -0.75 -8.13 -9.13
C PHE A 13 -1.08 -8.98 -10.35
N SER A 14 -1.44 -8.31 -11.44
CA SER A 14 -1.75 -9.00 -12.67
C SER A 14 -0.51 -9.63 -13.28
N LYS A 15 0.67 -9.08 -13.02
CA LYS A 15 1.89 -9.68 -13.53
C LYS A 15 3.06 -9.33 -12.64
N LYS A 16 4.14 -10.10 -12.79
CA LYS A 16 5.28 -9.99 -11.92
C LYS A 16 5.98 -8.64 -12.03
N GLU A 17 6.05 -8.06 -13.23
CA GLU A 17 6.70 -6.77 -13.39
C GLU A 17 6.05 -5.70 -12.54
N ASP A 18 4.72 -5.76 -12.40
CA ASP A 18 4.01 -4.81 -11.56
C ASP A 18 4.39 -5.00 -10.09
N ALA A 19 4.47 -6.26 -9.66
CA ALA A 19 4.87 -6.55 -8.29
C ALA A 19 6.27 -6.04 -8.02
N ASP A 20 7.19 -6.24 -8.96
CA ASP A 20 8.57 -5.79 -8.79
C ASP A 20 8.63 -4.27 -8.67
N LYS A 21 7.86 -3.57 -9.50
CA LYS A 21 7.87 -2.12 -9.47
C LYS A 21 7.36 -1.58 -8.14
N VAL A 22 6.26 -2.13 -7.64
CA VAL A 22 5.70 -1.67 -6.39
C VAL A 22 6.59 -2.06 -5.21
N HIS A 23 7.19 -3.25 -5.26
CA HIS A 23 8.10 -3.70 -4.22
C HIS A 23 9.27 -2.72 -4.10
N GLU A 24 9.86 -2.33 -5.24
CA GLU A 24 10.96 -1.40 -5.21
C GLU A 24 10.54 -0.04 -4.64
N MET A 25 9.34 0.39 -4.93
CA MET A 25 8.86 1.66 -4.43
C MET A 25 8.63 1.63 -2.93
N LEU A 26 8.02 0.59 -2.43
CA LEU A 26 7.60 0.55 -1.02
C LEU A 26 8.72 0.19 -0.06
N LYS A 27 9.77 -0.49 -0.52
CA LYS A 27 10.82 -0.91 0.39
C LYS A 27 11.88 0.15 0.63
N LYS A 28 11.72 1.32 0.07
CA LYS A 28 12.65 2.41 0.28
C LYS A 28 12.55 2.91 1.72
N SER A 29 13.43 3.83 2.09
CA SER A 29 13.38 4.40 3.42
C SER A 29 12.06 5.16 3.59
N GLU A 30 11.69 5.41 4.85
CA GLU A 30 10.44 6.07 5.12
C GLU A 30 10.34 7.41 4.40
N ALA A 31 11.41 8.20 4.42
CA ALA A 31 11.39 9.51 3.77
C ALA A 31 11.22 9.37 2.27
N GLU A 32 11.84 8.36 1.67
CA GLU A 32 11.73 8.16 0.24
C GLU A 32 10.34 7.66 -0.15
N VAL A 33 9.74 6.81 0.68
CA VAL A 33 8.39 6.35 0.42
C VAL A 33 7.43 7.55 0.46
N GLU A 34 7.61 8.43 1.44
CA GLU A 34 6.76 9.61 1.52
C GLU A 34 6.89 10.44 0.25
N GLN A 35 8.11 10.61 -0.28
CA GLN A 35 8.29 11.37 -1.50
C GLN A 35 7.61 10.71 -2.68
N GLU A 36 7.64 9.38 -2.76
CA GLU A 36 6.96 8.69 -3.84
C GLU A 36 5.45 8.88 -3.75
N PHE A 37 4.90 8.83 -2.55
CA PHE A 37 3.47 9.01 -2.37
C PHE A 37 3.05 10.45 -2.66
N ILE A 38 3.89 11.42 -2.27
CA ILE A 38 3.62 12.81 -2.59
C ILE A 38 3.64 13.04 -4.11
N LYS A 39 4.57 12.37 -4.80
CA LYS A 39 4.66 12.50 -6.24
C LYS A 39 3.38 12.00 -6.91
N ILE A 40 2.79 10.93 -6.37
CA ILE A 40 1.62 10.34 -6.98
C ILE A 40 0.33 11.01 -6.52
N LEU A 41 0.20 11.30 -5.23
CA LEU A 41 -1.04 11.81 -4.66
C LEU A 41 -1.07 13.33 -4.44
N GLY A 42 0.08 13.98 -4.52
CA GLY A 42 0.16 15.41 -4.23
C GLY A 42 0.69 15.66 -2.83
N GLU A 43 1.21 16.86 -2.63
CA GLU A 43 1.87 17.20 -1.37
C GLU A 43 0.96 17.02 -0.17
N GLU A 44 -0.25 17.51 -0.24
CA GLU A 44 -1.13 17.43 0.89
C GLU A 44 -1.61 16.02 1.19
N LYS A 45 -1.89 15.25 0.15
CA LYS A 45 -2.47 13.93 0.34
C LYS A 45 -1.44 12.84 0.56
N GLY A 46 -0.23 13.04 0.07
CA GLY A 46 0.80 12.01 0.20
C GLY A 46 1.66 12.15 1.42
N LYS A 47 1.63 13.31 2.07
CA LYS A 47 2.51 13.57 3.19
C LYS A 47 2.05 12.82 4.44
N GLY A 48 2.96 12.21 5.15
CA GLY A 48 2.61 11.51 6.38
C GLY A 48 3.70 10.53 6.76
N HIS A 49 3.36 9.66 7.71
CA HIS A 49 4.31 8.70 8.23
C HIS A 49 4.01 7.32 7.67
N TYR A 50 5.01 6.73 7.06
CA TYR A 50 4.91 5.40 6.49
C TYR A 50 5.94 4.51 7.17
N ASN A 51 5.56 3.30 7.55
CA ASN A 51 6.49 2.38 8.18
C ASN A 51 6.21 0.97 7.66
N PHE A 52 6.85 0.65 6.54
CA PHE A 52 6.71 -0.65 5.90
C PHE A 52 8.00 -1.43 6.10
N TYR A 53 7.90 -2.71 6.41
CA TYR A 53 9.09 -3.50 6.70
C TYR A 53 8.80 -4.99 6.47
N ASP A 54 9.83 -5.81 6.62
CA ASP A 54 9.72 -7.26 6.46
C ASP A 54 9.15 -7.66 5.11
N PHE A 55 9.70 -7.06 4.06
CA PHE A 55 9.27 -7.41 2.71
C PHE A 55 9.72 -8.81 2.35
N ASN A 56 8.82 -9.58 1.77
CA ASN A 56 9.10 -10.94 1.39
C ASN A 56 9.07 -11.03 -0.13
N ASP A 57 10.24 -11.27 -0.73
CA ASP A 57 10.32 -11.40 -2.18
C ASP A 57 10.34 -12.87 -2.49
N ASN A 58 9.20 -13.42 -2.85
CA ASN A 58 9.10 -14.83 -3.14
C ASN A 58 9.12 -15.13 -4.63
N GLY A 59 9.45 -14.14 -5.45
CA GLY A 59 9.59 -14.36 -6.88
C GLY A 59 8.26 -14.49 -7.61
N SER A 60 7.17 -14.21 -6.94
CA SER A 60 5.87 -14.34 -7.58
C SER A 60 5.32 -12.96 -7.91
N GLN A 61 4.08 -12.90 -8.33
CA GLN A 61 3.47 -11.63 -8.69
C GLN A 61 2.76 -11.00 -7.49
N SER A 62 3.29 -11.20 -6.30
CA SER A 62 2.73 -10.59 -5.10
C SER A 62 3.81 -9.86 -4.31
N VAL A 63 3.36 -8.93 -3.48
CA VAL A 63 4.23 -8.19 -2.58
C VAL A 63 3.64 -8.37 -1.19
N ASP A 64 4.44 -8.90 -0.26
CA ASP A 64 4.01 -9.11 1.11
C ASP A 64 4.90 -8.31 2.03
N PHE A 65 4.33 -7.64 2.99
CA PHE A 65 5.13 -6.88 3.93
C PHE A 65 4.31 -6.56 5.17
N MET A 66 4.96 -5.96 6.15
CA MET A 66 4.32 -5.54 7.39
C MET A 66 4.28 -4.04 7.45
N LEU A 67 3.32 -3.50 8.19
CA LEU A 67 3.32 -2.09 8.51
C LEU A 67 2.93 -1.92 9.97
N SER A 68 3.32 -0.83 10.57
CA SER A 68 2.96 -0.59 11.96
C SER A 68 2.91 0.90 12.26
N SER A 69 2.30 1.22 13.38
CA SER A 69 2.24 2.58 13.87
C SER A 69 1.91 2.56 15.35
N GLY A 70 2.29 3.60 16.04
CA GLY A 70 1.89 3.76 17.44
C GLY A 70 0.44 4.16 17.59
N ARG A 71 -0.28 4.39 16.48
CA ARG A 71 -1.68 4.74 16.52
C ARG A 71 -2.44 3.91 15.52
N ILE A 72 -3.57 3.36 15.94
CA ILE A 72 -4.39 2.55 15.06
C ILE A 72 -4.84 3.35 13.84
N GLN A 73 -5.24 4.60 14.04
CA GLN A 73 -5.69 5.41 12.91
C GLN A 73 -4.60 5.60 11.88
N ASN A 74 -3.35 5.74 12.30
CA ASN A 74 -2.28 5.89 11.34
C ASN A 74 -2.00 4.59 10.61
N ALA A 75 -2.12 3.46 11.28
CA ALA A 75 -1.92 2.18 10.60
C ALA A 75 -2.97 2.00 9.53
N GLU A 76 -4.23 2.31 9.83
CA GLU A 76 -5.29 2.20 8.84
C GLU A 76 -5.10 3.20 7.71
N TRP A 77 -4.63 4.39 8.04
CA TRP A 77 -4.36 5.42 7.05
C TRP A 77 -3.27 4.97 6.08
N GLN A 78 -2.24 4.29 6.57
CA GLN A 78 -1.20 3.80 5.69
C GLN A 78 -1.75 2.82 4.67
N VAL A 79 -2.67 1.94 5.08
CA VAL A 79 -3.30 1.00 4.16
C VAL A 79 -4.12 1.77 3.12
N ASP A 80 -4.88 2.77 3.56
CA ASP A 80 -5.67 3.57 2.63
C ASP A 80 -4.79 4.28 1.62
N GLN A 81 -3.62 4.76 2.04
CA GLN A 81 -2.70 5.43 1.15
C GLN A 81 -2.15 4.47 0.10
N ILE A 82 -1.83 3.25 0.51
CA ILE A 82 -1.37 2.24 -0.44
C ILE A 82 -2.45 2.00 -1.49
N ILE A 83 -3.70 1.86 -1.06
CA ILE A 83 -4.80 1.63 -1.99
C ILE A 83 -4.93 2.79 -2.97
N LYS A 84 -4.85 4.02 -2.48
CA LYS A 84 -4.95 5.19 -3.35
C LYS A 84 -3.82 5.25 -4.36
N VAL A 85 -2.60 4.97 -3.93
CA VAL A 85 -1.45 5.00 -4.82
C VAL A 85 -1.60 3.94 -5.90
N LEU A 86 -2.02 2.73 -5.51
CA LEU A 86 -2.18 1.67 -6.50
C LEU A 86 -3.26 2.01 -7.51
N LYS A 87 -4.36 2.62 -7.06
CA LYS A 87 -5.41 3.03 -7.99
C LYS A 87 -4.89 4.06 -8.99
N HIS A 88 -4.08 5.00 -8.53
CA HIS A 88 -3.48 5.98 -9.42
C HIS A 88 -2.53 5.32 -10.42
N MET A 89 -1.75 4.35 -9.97
CA MET A 89 -0.80 3.70 -10.85
C MET A 89 -1.51 2.88 -11.93
N VAL A 90 -2.64 2.26 -11.59
CA VAL A 90 -3.43 1.54 -12.59
C VAL A 90 -4.02 2.54 -13.58
N LYS A 91 -4.55 3.64 -13.08
CA LYS A 91 -5.16 4.63 -13.94
C LYS A 91 -4.15 5.28 -14.88
N SER A 92 -2.95 5.53 -14.41
CA SER A 92 -1.90 6.13 -15.23
C SER A 92 -1.15 5.11 -16.07
N LYS A 93 -1.51 3.85 -15.93
CA LYS A 93 -0.90 2.74 -16.67
C LYS A 93 0.56 2.50 -16.32
N GLU A 94 0.97 2.90 -15.13
CA GLU A 94 2.29 2.57 -14.66
C GLU A 94 2.35 1.10 -14.27
N ILE A 95 1.23 0.53 -13.85
CA ILE A 95 1.10 -0.91 -13.67
C ILE A 95 -0.14 -1.36 -14.40
N GLU A 96 -0.17 -2.62 -14.76
CA GLU A 96 -1.29 -3.13 -15.53
C GLU A 96 -2.51 -3.36 -14.66
N GLY A 97 -2.36 -3.91 -13.48
CA GLY A 97 -3.50 -4.10 -12.62
C GLY A 97 -3.14 -4.75 -11.32
N VAL A 98 -4.06 -4.65 -10.37
CA VAL A 98 -3.94 -5.28 -9.06
C VAL A 98 -5.10 -6.26 -8.96
N GLU A 99 -4.79 -7.53 -8.65
CA GLU A 99 -5.84 -8.54 -8.52
C GLU A 99 -6.53 -8.45 -7.17
N GLU A 100 -5.78 -8.21 -6.12
CA GLU A 100 -6.38 -8.04 -4.81
C GLU A 100 -5.36 -7.47 -3.83
N LEU A 101 -5.86 -6.84 -2.81
CA LEU A 101 -5.05 -6.38 -1.69
C LEU A 101 -5.77 -6.84 -0.44
N SER A 102 -5.05 -7.48 0.47
CA SER A 102 -5.63 -7.85 1.75
C SER A 102 -4.69 -7.38 2.84
N CYS A 103 -5.26 -7.01 3.96
CA CYS A 103 -4.50 -6.59 5.11
C CYS A 103 -5.15 -7.14 6.36
N SER A 104 -4.38 -7.87 7.14
CA SER A 104 -4.82 -8.36 8.43
C SER A 104 -4.21 -7.50 9.49
N MET A 105 -5.00 -6.89 10.32
CA MET A 105 -4.50 -6.04 11.37
C MET A 105 -4.54 -6.75 12.69
N MET A 106 -3.54 -6.47 13.53
CA MET A 106 -3.51 -6.98 14.86
C MET A 106 -4.16 -5.96 15.78
N MET A 107 -4.36 -6.33 16.98
CA MET A 107 -4.99 -5.51 17.99
C MET A 107 -6.44 -5.27 17.60
N GLU A 108 -6.90 -4.07 17.71
CA GLU A 108 -8.31 -3.78 17.46
C GLU A 108 -8.58 -3.11 16.14
N ALA A 109 -7.58 -2.99 15.30
CA ALA A 109 -7.78 -2.35 14.01
C ALA A 109 -8.45 -3.33 13.05
N ASP A 110 -9.28 -2.83 12.17
CA ASP A 110 -9.97 -3.66 11.20
C ASP A 110 -9.07 -3.98 10.02
N GLY A 111 -9.17 -5.18 9.52
CA GLY A 111 -8.49 -5.55 8.29
C GLY A 111 -9.16 -4.93 7.08
N ARG A 112 -8.55 -5.10 5.92
CA ARG A 112 -9.09 -4.57 4.68
C ARG A 112 -8.96 -5.61 3.59
N TYR A 113 -9.88 -5.58 2.66
CA TYR A 113 -9.81 -6.41 1.47
C TYR A 113 -10.36 -5.60 0.31
N VAL A 114 -9.59 -5.52 -0.77
CA VAL A 114 -9.99 -4.78 -1.96
C VAL A 114 -9.78 -5.70 -3.15
N ASP A 115 -10.79 -5.86 -3.98
CA ASP A 115 -10.69 -6.80 -5.10
C ASP A 115 -10.28 -6.09 -6.38
N ALA A 116 -10.13 -6.87 -7.43
CA ALA A 116 -9.64 -6.37 -8.71
C ALA A 116 -10.56 -5.30 -9.30
N ASP A 117 -11.86 -5.46 -9.11
CA ASP A 117 -12.79 -4.51 -9.72
C ASP A 117 -12.59 -3.11 -9.18
N GLU A 118 -12.33 -2.99 -7.90
CA GLU A 118 -12.13 -1.68 -7.31
C GLU A 118 -10.88 -1.01 -7.86
N PHE A 119 -9.81 -1.76 -8.05
CA PHE A 119 -8.61 -1.19 -8.62
C PHE A 119 -8.79 -0.86 -10.10
N ALA A 120 -9.56 -1.65 -10.81
CA ALA A 120 -9.77 -1.42 -12.23
C ALA A 120 -10.56 -0.13 -12.49
N GLU A 121 -11.41 0.26 -11.55
CA GLU A 121 -12.15 1.48 -11.71
C GLU A 121 -11.26 2.71 -11.51
N GLY A 122 -10.10 2.52 -10.97
CA GLY A 122 -9.16 3.61 -10.82
C GLY A 122 -9.61 4.60 -9.80
N GLY A 123 -8.95 5.45 -9.42
CA GLY A 123 -9.23 6.37 -8.40
C GLY A 123 -10.19 7.43 -8.74
N GLU A 124 -11.44 7.10 -8.76
CA GLU A 124 -12.33 8.03 -9.01
C GLU A 124 -12.50 8.99 -7.94
N ASP A 125 -12.32 8.85 -6.85
CA ASP A 125 -12.50 9.86 -5.94
C ASP A 125 -11.43 10.55 -5.68
N GLU A 126 -11.17 11.09 -5.87
CA GLU A 126 -10.30 11.85 -5.68
C GLU A 126 -9.95 12.24 -4.84
#